data_23c4767887a6bec83402af3c44a0e7bd
#
_entry.id   23c4767887a6bec83402af3c44a0e7bd
#
_cell.length_a   1.000
_cell.length_b   1.000
_cell.length_c   1.000
_cell.angle_alpha   90.00
_cell.angle_beta   90.00
_cell.angle_gamma   90.00
#
_symmetry.space_group_name_H-M   'P 1'
#
loop_
_entity.id
_entity.type
_entity.pdbx_description
1 polymer ?
#
loop_
_entity_poly.entity_id
_entity_poly.type
_entity_poly.pdbx_seq_one_letter_code
_entity_poly.pdbx_strand_id
1 'polypeptide(L)'
;AYETLISDRNVSALQKRTEKNYFEALNYLGWCTWEHYHFDIDETKILNDLDAIETSGVPVRYVLIDDGHLANKNRQLTSFTPDPQRFPNGWAPIMAHKNKDKIRWIGLWYALSGYWMGISPDNDFPTHVKNSLYSFNGSLLPGKSTPNIDTFYQYYVHSLKTHGFDFLKVDNQAFTLPLYMGSTEVVRQAKECNLALEKQTHAQQVGLMNCMAQNVLNTDH
;
A
#
# COMPACT_ATOMS: atom_id res chain seq x y z
N ALA A 1 -20.47 -7.48 -22.65
CA ALA A 1 -21.13 -7.69 -21.33
C ALA A 1 -20.80 -6.55 -20.35
N TYR A 2 -19.51 -6.24 -20.11
CA TYR A 2 -19.11 -5.18 -19.18
C TYR A 2 -19.50 -3.77 -19.67
N GLU A 3 -19.28 -3.48 -20.96
CA GLU A 3 -19.67 -2.21 -21.57
C GLU A 3 -21.18 -1.99 -21.60
N THR A 4 -21.97 -3.06 -21.77
CA THR A 4 -23.42 -3.02 -21.71
C THR A 4 -23.92 -2.71 -20.30
N LEU A 5 -23.27 -3.27 -19.27
CA LEU A 5 -23.60 -3.00 -17.88
C LEU A 5 -23.36 -1.53 -17.48
N ILE A 6 -22.28 -0.92 -17.97
CA ILE A 6 -21.98 0.49 -17.74
C ILE A 6 -23.02 1.40 -18.38
N SER A 7 -23.42 1.10 -19.64
CA SER A 7 -24.39 1.90 -20.38
C SER A 7 -25.84 1.75 -19.85
N ASP A 8 -26.23 0.53 -19.48
CA ASP A 8 -27.61 0.22 -19.11
C ASP A 8 -27.99 0.59 -17.67
N ARG A 9 -27.00 0.69 -16.77
CA ARG A 9 -27.25 0.96 -15.35
C ARG A 9 -26.86 2.36 -14.89
N ASN A 10 -26.41 3.21 -15.79
CA ASN A 10 -25.99 4.58 -15.47
C ASN A 10 -25.01 4.65 -14.27
N VAL A 11 -24.09 3.65 -14.19
CA VAL A 11 -23.09 3.56 -13.13
C VAL A 11 -21.94 4.48 -13.51
N SER A 12 -22.07 5.74 -13.18
CA SER A 12 -21.13 6.81 -13.54
C SER A 12 -19.73 6.68 -12.90
N ALA A 13 -19.56 5.74 -11.97
CA ALA A 13 -18.28 5.50 -11.30
C ALA A 13 -17.39 4.48 -12.03
N LEU A 14 -17.92 3.70 -12.96
CA LEU A 14 -17.15 2.69 -13.69
C LEU A 14 -16.52 3.29 -14.94
N GLN A 15 -15.20 3.29 -14.98
CA GLN A 15 -14.46 3.69 -16.17
C GLN A 15 -14.13 2.48 -17.04
N LYS A 16 -14.24 2.63 -18.37
CA LYS A 16 -13.73 1.63 -19.31
C LYS A 16 -12.21 1.50 -19.15
N ARG A 17 -11.69 0.30 -19.40
CA ARG A 17 -10.24 0.06 -19.34
C ARG A 17 -9.42 1.07 -20.14
N THR A 18 -9.93 1.49 -21.29
CA THR A 18 -9.30 2.48 -22.18
C THR A 18 -9.33 3.91 -21.65
N GLU A 19 -10.18 4.19 -20.66
CA GLU A 19 -10.34 5.50 -20.02
C GLU A 19 -9.55 5.62 -18.71
N LYS A 20 -8.99 4.50 -18.21
CA LYS A 20 -8.21 4.47 -16.98
C LYS A 20 -6.76 4.91 -17.26
N ASN A 21 -6.28 5.84 -16.47
CA ASN A 21 -4.86 6.18 -16.47
C ASN A 21 -4.09 5.14 -15.65
N TYR A 22 -3.36 4.28 -16.35
CA TYR A 22 -2.45 3.35 -15.68
C TYR A 22 -1.18 4.05 -15.23
N PHE A 23 -0.70 3.67 -14.06
CA PHE A 23 0.61 4.10 -13.60
C PHE A 23 1.70 3.63 -14.59
N GLU A 24 2.51 4.57 -15.09
CA GLU A 24 3.45 4.34 -16.20
C GLU A 24 4.41 3.16 -15.94
N ALA A 25 4.85 2.96 -14.68
CA ALA A 25 5.77 1.88 -14.32
C ALA A 25 5.26 0.49 -14.74
N LEU A 26 3.95 0.27 -14.71
CA LEU A 26 3.33 -1.03 -15.06
C LEU A 26 3.44 -1.39 -16.55
N ASN A 27 3.93 -0.48 -17.40
CA ASN A 27 4.25 -0.78 -18.81
C ASN A 27 5.64 -1.39 -19.01
N TYR A 28 6.42 -1.52 -17.95
CA TYR A 28 7.83 -1.95 -18.00
C TYR A 28 8.04 -3.20 -17.15
N LEU A 29 9.20 -3.84 -17.35
CA LEU A 29 9.64 -4.92 -16.50
C LEU A 29 9.99 -4.39 -15.11
N GLY A 30 9.47 -5.04 -14.09
CA GLY A 30 9.77 -4.76 -12.69
C GLY A 30 10.38 -5.95 -11.97
N TRP A 31 10.99 -5.67 -10.85
CA TRP A 31 11.47 -6.66 -9.91
C TRP A 31 10.80 -6.46 -8.54
N CYS A 32 10.49 -7.56 -7.87
CA CYS A 32 9.83 -7.55 -6.56
C CYS A 32 10.64 -8.42 -5.58
N THR A 33 10.86 -7.90 -4.37
CA THR A 33 11.63 -8.61 -3.34
C THR A 33 10.95 -9.91 -2.87
N TRP A 34 9.62 -10.00 -2.99
CA TRP A 34 8.84 -11.12 -2.47
C TRP A 34 9.27 -12.48 -3.00
N GLU A 35 9.49 -12.61 -4.30
CA GLU A 35 9.85 -13.89 -4.93
C GLU A 35 11.24 -14.39 -4.54
N HIS A 36 12.12 -13.49 -4.09
CA HIS A 36 13.48 -13.83 -3.70
C HIS A 36 13.61 -14.09 -2.19
N TYR A 37 12.96 -13.25 -1.37
CA TYR A 37 13.22 -13.23 0.08
C TYR A 37 12.00 -13.49 0.95
N HIS A 38 10.78 -13.40 0.41
CA HIS A 38 9.57 -13.30 1.22
C HIS A 38 9.73 -12.20 2.30
N PHE A 39 9.53 -12.55 3.57
CA PHE A 39 9.68 -11.62 4.70
C PHE A 39 11.13 -11.34 5.12
N ASP A 40 12.09 -12.09 4.59
CA ASP A 40 13.49 -12.04 5.04
C ASP A 40 14.29 -10.99 4.24
N ILE A 41 13.80 -9.76 4.20
CA ILE A 41 14.47 -8.62 3.56
C ILE A 41 15.16 -7.74 4.59
N ASP A 42 16.27 -7.14 4.19
CA ASP A 42 17.00 -6.11 4.90
C ASP A 42 17.68 -5.15 3.91
N GLU A 43 18.23 -4.07 4.43
CA GLU A 43 18.89 -3.04 3.63
C GLU A 43 20.01 -3.60 2.76
N THR A 44 20.87 -4.45 3.32
CA THR A 44 22.04 -5.04 2.61
C THR A 44 21.60 -5.92 1.45
N LYS A 45 20.61 -6.79 1.66
CA LYS A 45 20.08 -7.67 0.61
C LYS A 45 19.50 -6.86 -0.54
N ILE A 46 18.70 -5.85 -0.24
CA ILE A 46 18.08 -5.01 -1.27
C ILE A 46 19.14 -4.24 -2.04
N LEU A 47 20.14 -3.64 -1.38
CA LEU A 47 21.21 -2.91 -2.05
C LEU A 47 22.02 -3.82 -2.99
N ASN A 48 22.37 -5.04 -2.56
CA ASN A 48 23.07 -6.02 -3.39
C ASN A 48 22.27 -6.38 -4.65
N ASP A 49 20.94 -6.54 -4.53
CA ASP A 49 20.09 -6.84 -5.68
C ASP A 49 19.89 -5.63 -6.61
N LEU A 50 19.81 -4.41 -6.07
CA LEU A 50 19.77 -3.20 -6.89
C LEU A 50 21.05 -3.06 -7.72
N ASP A 51 22.24 -3.28 -7.13
CA ASP A 51 23.52 -3.28 -7.83
C ASP A 51 23.55 -4.39 -8.92
N ALA A 52 23.07 -5.59 -8.59
CA ALA A 52 23.00 -6.70 -9.54
C ALA A 52 22.04 -6.40 -10.71
N ILE A 53 20.88 -5.81 -10.44
CA ILE A 53 19.92 -5.37 -11.47
C ILE A 53 20.58 -4.34 -12.39
N GLU A 54 21.24 -3.33 -11.82
CA GLU A 54 21.88 -2.27 -12.58
C GLU A 54 23.02 -2.77 -13.50
N THR A 55 23.70 -3.83 -13.10
CA THR A 55 24.83 -4.41 -13.86
C THR A 55 24.42 -5.54 -14.80
N SER A 56 23.25 -6.17 -14.60
CA SER A 56 22.80 -7.36 -15.34
C SER A 56 22.48 -7.12 -16.81
N GLY A 57 22.25 -5.88 -17.23
CA GLY A 57 21.73 -5.57 -18.56
C GLY A 57 20.23 -5.88 -18.77
N VAL A 58 19.55 -6.47 -17.79
CA VAL A 58 18.09 -6.68 -17.83
C VAL A 58 17.37 -5.34 -17.70
N PRO A 59 16.39 -5.02 -18.57
CA PRO A 59 15.77 -3.70 -18.60
C PRO A 59 14.70 -3.52 -17.51
N VAL A 60 15.05 -3.76 -16.25
CA VAL A 60 14.19 -3.49 -15.10
C VAL A 60 14.04 -2.00 -14.92
N ARG A 61 12.79 -1.51 -14.88
CA ARG A 61 12.48 -0.09 -14.77
C ARG A 61 11.84 0.29 -13.44
N TYR A 62 11.26 -0.66 -12.73
CA TYR A 62 10.76 -0.43 -11.38
C TYR A 62 11.13 -1.55 -10.43
N VAL A 63 11.22 -1.21 -9.16
CA VAL A 63 11.44 -2.14 -8.06
C VAL A 63 10.31 -1.99 -7.05
N LEU A 64 9.77 -3.11 -6.59
CA LEU A 64 8.81 -3.16 -5.50
C LEU A 64 9.46 -3.81 -4.28
N ILE A 65 9.57 -3.05 -3.19
CA ILE A 65 9.94 -3.56 -1.87
C ILE A 65 8.66 -4.08 -1.21
N ASP A 66 8.57 -5.39 -1.13
CA ASP A 66 7.40 -6.10 -0.59
C ASP A 66 7.44 -6.21 0.93
N ASP A 67 6.54 -6.98 1.54
CA ASP A 67 6.44 -7.18 2.99
C ASP A 67 7.76 -7.67 3.61
N GLY A 68 8.01 -7.26 4.85
CA GLY A 68 9.21 -7.57 5.62
C GLY A 68 10.00 -6.35 6.09
N HIS A 69 9.68 -5.16 5.60
CA HIS A 69 10.39 -3.92 5.96
C HIS A 69 9.77 -3.18 7.16
N LEU A 70 8.49 -3.42 7.47
CA LEU A 70 7.78 -2.68 8.53
C LEU A 70 8.07 -3.23 9.92
N ALA A 71 8.30 -2.33 10.86
CA ALA A 71 8.31 -2.65 12.28
C ALA A 71 6.90 -3.03 12.73
N ASN A 72 6.76 -4.22 13.34
CA ASN A 72 5.47 -4.72 13.79
C ASN A 72 5.60 -5.52 15.09
N LYS A 73 4.50 -5.61 15.83
CA LYS A 73 4.36 -6.42 17.05
C LYS A 73 3.11 -7.30 16.90
N ASN A 74 3.27 -8.61 16.98
CA ASN A 74 2.17 -9.56 16.79
C ASN A 74 1.41 -9.36 15.47
N ARG A 75 2.12 -9.07 14.40
CA ARG A 75 1.55 -8.73 13.07
C ARG A 75 0.65 -7.48 13.08
N GLN A 76 0.83 -6.58 14.02
CA GLN A 76 0.21 -5.25 14.08
C GLN A 76 1.27 -4.19 13.84
N LEU A 77 0.97 -3.20 13.01
CA LEU A 77 1.89 -2.12 12.64
C LEU A 77 2.24 -1.26 13.85
N THR A 78 3.52 -1.02 14.06
CA THR A 78 4.00 -0.07 15.07
C THR A 78 4.45 1.26 14.46
N SER A 79 4.94 1.25 13.22
CA SER A 79 5.39 2.44 12.49
C SER A 79 5.31 2.23 10.98
N PHE A 80 5.12 3.32 10.22
CA PHE A 80 5.34 3.34 8.77
C PHE A 80 6.80 3.61 8.39
N THR A 81 7.68 3.87 9.34
CA THR A 81 9.12 3.84 9.09
C THR A 81 9.62 2.40 8.97
N PRO A 82 10.71 2.16 8.24
CA PRO A 82 11.25 0.80 8.16
C PRO A 82 11.78 0.35 9.52
N ASP A 83 11.80 -0.96 9.75
CA ASP A 83 12.36 -1.56 10.94
C ASP A 83 13.85 -1.17 11.07
N PRO A 84 14.26 -0.43 12.13
CA PRO A 84 15.62 0.08 12.25
C PRO A 84 16.68 -1.01 12.44
N GLN A 85 16.30 -2.23 12.82
CA GLN A 85 17.23 -3.36 12.91
C GLN A 85 17.55 -3.92 11.52
N ARG A 86 16.58 -3.87 10.61
CA ARG A 86 16.73 -4.35 9.23
C ARG A 86 17.20 -3.26 8.27
N PHE A 87 16.83 -2.01 8.54
CA PHE A 87 17.11 -0.82 7.72
C PHE A 87 17.74 0.28 8.57
N PRO A 88 18.99 0.09 9.05
CA PRO A 88 19.63 1.02 9.99
C PRO A 88 19.84 2.43 9.42
N ASN A 89 19.95 2.57 8.10
CA ASN A 89 20.08 3.86 7.41
C ASN A 89 18.75 4.34 6.79
N GLY A 90 17.64 3.68 7.10
CA GLY A 90 16.33 3.98 6.54
C GLY A 90 16.25 3.76 5.03
N TRP A 91 15.52 4.62 4.32
CA TRP A 91 15.30 4.48 2.88
C TRP A 91 16.35 5.19 2.01
N ALA A 92 17.16 6.06 2.60
CA ALA A 92 18.07 6.91 1.82
C ALA A 92 19.04 6.13 0.90
N PRO A 93 19.71 5.04 1.35
CA PRO A 93 20.59 4.27 0.47
C PRO A 93 19.85 3.65 -0.71
N ILE A 94 18.66 3.13 -0.49
CA ILE A 94 17.83 2.50 -1.53
C ILE A 94 17.33 3.56 -2.53
N MET A 95 16.89 4.73 -2.05
CA MET A 95 16.45 5.83 -2.92
C MET A 95 17.58 6.40 -3.78
N ALA A 96 18.84 6.24 -3.37
CA ALA A 96 20.00 6.66 -4.17
C ALA A 96 20.15 5.88 -5.50
N HIS A 97 19.61 4.66 -5.58
CA HIS A 97 19.55 3.87 -6.82
C HIS A 97 18.47 4.34 -7.80
N LYS A 98 17.61 5.26 -7.38
CA LYS A 98 16.55 5.78 -8.26
C LYS A 98 17.16 6.61 -9.37
N ASN A 99 17.04 6.13 -10.60
CA ASN A 99 17.66 6.70 -11.79
C ASN A 99 16.69 6.65 -12.98
N LYS A 100 16.44 7.80 -13.62
CA LYS A 100 15.51 7.90 -14.76
C LYS A 100 15.87 6.98 -15.95
N ASP A 101 17.14 6.61 -16.08
CA ASP A 101 17.63 5.82 -17.22
C ASP A 101 17.67 4.31 -16.92
N LYS A 102 17.60 3.92 -15.63
CA LYS A 102 17.59 2.52 -15.15
C LYS A 102 16.37 2.27 -14.27
N ILE A 103 16.54 2.14 -12.96
CA ILE A 103 15.45 1.97 -11.99
C ILE A 103 14.78 3.34 -11.79
N ARG A 104 13.70 3.59 -12.52
CA ARG A 104 13.02 4.89 -12.51
C ARG A 104 12.03 5.02 -11.38
N TRP A 105 11.38 3.92 -11.00
CA TRP A 105 10.34 3.92 -9.98
C TRP A 105 10.64 2.90 -8.89
N ILE A 106 10.44 3.29 -7.65
CA ILE A 106 10.52 2.40 -6.50
C ILE A 106 9.18 2.45 -5.76
N GLY A 107 8.59 1.29 -5.55
CA GLY A 107 7.35 1.12 -4.82
C GLY A 107 7.54 0.43 -3.49
N LEU A 108 6.54 0.58 -2.62
CA LEU A 108 6.54 0.01 -1.29
C LEU A 108 5.25 -0.78 -1.06
N TRP A 109 5.31 -1.83 -0.25
CA TRP A 109 4.18 -2.64 0.15
C TRP A 109 3.61 -2.17 1.50
N TYR A 110 2.28 -2.10 1.59
CA TYR A 110 1.55 -2.00 2.84
C TYR A 110 0.33 -2.92 2.80
N ALA A 111 -0.21 -3.32 3.97
CA ALA A 111 -1.54 -3.91 4.04
C ALA A 111 -2.62 -2.83 4.21
N LEU A 112 -3.84 -3.06 3.71
CA LEU A 112 -4.92 -2.07 3.71
C LEU A 112 -5.20 -1.50 5.12
N SER A 113 -5.13 -2.32 6.16
CA SER A 113 -5.35 -1.90 7.55
C SER A 113 -4.05 -1.54 8.30
N GLY A 114 -3.01 -1.14 7.58
CA GLY A 114 -1.68 -0.85 8.10
C GLY A 114 -0.76 -2.06 8.06
N TYR A 115 -1.09 -3.14 8.71
CA TYR A 115 -0.44 -4.45 8.62
C TYR A 115 -1.47 -5.58 8.66
N TRP A 116 -1.04 -6.84 8.61
CA TRP A 116 -1.92 -8.01 8.51
C TRP A 116 -3.03 -8.06 9.57
N MET A 117 -2.73 -7.69 10.81
CA MET A 117 -3.66 -7.69 11.95
C MET A 117 -4.00 -6.28 12.43
N GLY A 118 -3.93 -5.27 11.54
CA GLY A 118 -4.18 -3.88 11.88
C GLY A 118 -2.99 -3.17 12.51
N ILE A 119 -3.26 -2.24 13.43
CA ILE A 119 -2.30 -1.32 14.01
C ILE A 119 -2.15 -1.63 15.51
N SER A 120 -0.93 -1.61 16.00
CA SER A 120 -0.62 -1.80 17.43
C SER A 120 -1.08 -0.58 18.26
N PRO A 121 -1.58 -0.79 19.47
CA PRO A 121 -1.74 0.30 20.44
C PRO A 121 -0.43 1.05 20.74
N ASP A 122 0.70 0.36 20.66
CA ASP A 122 2.05 0.91 20.89
C ASP A 122 2.65 1.60 19.64
N ASN A 123 1.80 2.07 18.69
CA ASN A 123 2.29 2.75 17.49
C ASN A 123 2.85 4.16 17.77
N ASP A 124 3.71 4.64 16.88
CA ASP A 124 4.37 5.94 16.96
C ASP A 124 3.67 7.06 16.18
N PHE A 125 2.44 6.84 15.72
CA PHE A 125 1.72 7.78 14.88
C PHE A 125 1.49 9.13 15.57
N PRO A 126 1.40 10.22 14.80
CA PRO A 126 1.01 11.52 15.32
C PRO A 126 -0.35 11.48 16.05
N THR A 127 -0.53 12.30 17.08
CA THR A 127 -1.73 12.29 17.93
C THR A 127 -3.04 12.39 17.14
N HIS A 128 -3.09 13.25 16.10
CA HIS A 128 -4.30 13.40 15.29
C HIS A 128 -4.64 12.12 14.51
N VAL A 129 -3.62 11.34 14.09
CA VAL A 129 -3.82 10.05 13.42
C VAL A 129 -4.25 8.99 14.43
N LYS A 130 -3.63 8.94 15.62
CA LYS A 130 -4.07 8.05 16.70
C LYS A 130 -5.53 8.25 17.06
N ASN A 131 -5.97 9.50 17.12
CA ASN A 131 -7.36 9.87 17.41
C ASN A 131 -8.35 9.49 16.29
N SER A 132 -7.86 9.21 15.08
CA SER A 132 -8.66 8.72 13.96
C SER A 132 -8.88 7.21 13.97
N LEU A 133 -8.14 6.48 14.80
CA LEU A 133 -8.24 5.04 14.96
C LEU A 133 -9.26 4.67 16.05
N TYR A 134 -9.73 3.43 16.03
CA TYR A 134 -10.54 2.87 17.12
C TYR A 134 -10.12 1.44 17.46
N SER A 135 -10.29 1.07 18.71
CA SER A 135 -9.98 -0.28 19.17
C SER A 135 -11.09 -1.25 18.79
N PHE A 136 -10.70 -2.35 18.18
CA PHE A 136 -11.60 -3.40 17.80
C PHE A 136 -10.87 -4.75 17.81
N ASN A 137 -11.41 -5.74 18.55
CA ASN A 137 -10.86 -7.10 18.65
C ASN A 137 -9.34 -7.14 18.97
N GLY A 138 -8.86 -6.25 19.85
CA GLY A 138 -7.46 -6.23 20.29
C GLY A 138 -6.48 -5.55 19.32
N SER A 139 -6.99 -4.94 18.25
CA SER A 139 -6.21 -4.14 17.32
C SER A 139 -6.74 -2.71 17.27
N LEU A 140 -5.94 -1.79 16.75
CA LEU A 140 -6.44 -0.52 16.26
C LEU A 140 -6.68 -0.64 14.75
N LEU A 141 -7.81 -0.09 14.30
CA LEU A 141 -8.23 -0.07 12.90
C LEU A 141 -8.55 1.37 12.47
N PRO A 142 -8.53 1.70 11.16
CA PRO A 142 -9.06 2.97 10.68
C PRO A 142 -10.47 3.23 11.20
N GLY A 143 -10.75 4.48 11.58
CA GLY A 143 -11.91 4.87 12.39
C GLY A 143 -13.27 4.58 11.79
N LYS A 144 -14.32 4.78 12.62
CA LYS A 144 -15.71 4.47 12.25
C LYS A 144 -16.36 5.52 11.35
N SER A 145 -15.88 6.75 11.37
CA SER A 145 -16.41 7.83 10.54
C SER A 145 -15.57 8.07 9.31
N THR A 146 -16.19 8.50 8.22
CA THR A 146 -15.49 8.85 6.98
C THR A 146 -14.34 9.84 7.19
N PRO A 147 -14.46 10.93 7.99
CA PRO A 147 -13.36 11.83 8.26
C PRO A 147 -12.17 11.15 8.96
N ASN A 148 -12.43 10.22 9.88
CA ASN A 148 -11.36 9.49 10.57
C ASN A 148 -10.65 8.52 9.62
N ILE A 149 -11.38 7.79 8.80
CA ILE A 149 -10.84 6.91 7.77
C ILE A 149 -9.96 7.72 6.80
N ASP A 150 -10.45 8.86 6.33
CA ASP A 150 -9.72 9.77 5.43
C ASP A 150 -8.43 10.30 6.07
N THR A 151 -8.46 10.69 7.35
CA THR A 151 -7.28 11.12 8.12
C THR A 151 -6.21 10.02 8.18
N PHE A 152 -6.62 8.78 8.44
CA PHE A 152 -5.68 7.65 8.45
C PHE A 152 -5.05 7.43 7.08
N TYR A 153 -5.84 7.34 6.00
CA TYR A 153 -5.28 7.08 4.66
C TYR A 153 -4.49 8.27 4.11
N GLN A 154 -4.80 9.49 4.50
CA GLN A 154 -3.96 10.63 4.20
C GLN A 154 -2.55 10.45 4.77
N TYR A 155 -2.43 10.09 6.04
CA TYR A 155 -1.15 9.80 6.69
C TYR A 155 -0.46 8.57 6.09
N TYR A 156 -1.21 7.50 5.85
CA TYR A 156 -0.76 6.25 5.27
C TYR A 156 -0.06 6.48 3.91
N VAL A 157 -0.67 7.22 3.00
CA VAL A 157 -0.08 7.55 1.70
C VAL A 157 1.05 8.57 1.84
N HIS A 158 0.90 9.56 2.72
CA HIS A 158 1.92 10.58 2.96
C HIS A 158 3.23 9.96 3.48
N SER A 159 3.15 8.93 4.32
CA SER A 159 4.32 8.30 4.94
C SER A 159 5.29 7.71 3.89
N LEU A 160 4.80 7.10 2.82
CA LEU A 160 5.67 6.60 1.75
C LEU A 160 6.11 7.72 0.78
N LYS A 161 5.22 8.69 0.52
CA LYS A 161 5.51 9.80 -0.40
C LYS A 161 6.66 10.68 0.08
N THR A 162 6.73 10.95 1.39
CA THR A 162 7.80 11.73 2.00
C THR A 162 9.18 11.07 1.91
N HIS A 163 9.21 9.76 1.76
CA HIS A 163 10.44 8.99 1.55
C HIS A 163 10.83 8.86 0.06
N GLY A 164 10.04 9.40 -0.86
CA GLY A 164 10.36 9.43 -2.28
C GLY A 164 9.85 8.24 -3.10
N PHE A 165 9.01 7.37 -2.53
CA PHE A 165 8.38 6.27 -3.26
C PHE A 165 7.37 6.78 -4.28
N ASP A 166 7.23 6.05 -5.40
CA ASP A 166 6.41 6.45 -6.54
C ASP A 166 5.05 5.75 -6.55
N PHE A 167 4.99 4.53 -6.00
CA PHE A 167 3.77 3.74 -5.99
C PHE A 167 3.69 2.85 -4.75
N LEU A 168 2.49 2.41 -4.48
CA LEU A 168 2.13 1.59 -3.34
C LEU A 168 1.46 0.30 -3.81
N LYS A 169 1.97 -0.86 -3.38
CA LYS A 169 1.24 -2.12 -3.42
C LYS A 169 0.44 -2.25 -2.13
N VAL A 170 -0.88 -2.35 -2.24
CA VAL A 170 -1.77 -2.55 -1.10
C VAL A 170 -2.30 -3.97 -1.10
N ASP A 171 -1.95 -4.69 -0.05
CA ASP A 171 -2.30 -6.09 0.15
C ASP A 171 -3.38 -6.29 1.21
N ASN A 172 -3.79 -7.54 1.41
CA ASN A 172 -4.76 -7.96 2.44
C ASN A 172 -6.17 -7.34 2.28
N GLN A 173 -6.53 -6.88 1.09
CA GLN A 173 -7.80 -6.19 0.86
C GLN A 173 -9.01 -7.13 1.01
N ALA A 174 -8.88 -8.39 0.58
CA ALA A 174 -9.93 -9.40 0.73
C ALA A 174 -10.22 -9.76 2.20
N PHE A 175 -9.25 -9.54 3.11
CA PHE A 175 -9.38 -9.84 4.53
C PHE A 175 -9.84 -8.64 5.37
N THR A 176 -10.13 -7.51 4.75
CA THR A 176 -10.64 -6.33 5.47
C THR A 176 -11.97 -6.63 6.17
N LEU A 177 -12.90 -7.33 5.52
CA LEU A 177 -14.16 -7.73 6.13
C LEU A 177 -13.98 -8.56 7.40
N PRO A 178 -13.13 -9.61 7.44
CA PRO A 178 -12.83 -10.35 8.66
C PRO A 178 -12.27 -9.50 9.80
N LEU A 179 -11.44 -8.49 9.52
CA LEU A 179 -10.89 -7.61 10.56
C LEU A 179 -11.99 -6.79 11.26
N TYR A 180 -13.04 -6.42 10.55
CA TYR A 180 -14.19 -5.68 11.07
C TYR A 180 -15.36 -6.58 11.52
N MET A 181 -15.21 -7.92 11.46
CA MET A 181 -16.28 -8.87 11.78
C MET A 181 -16.78 -8.69 13.22
N GLY A 182 -18.10 -8.53 13.36
CA GLY A 182 -18.75 -8.19 14.63
C GLY A 182 -19.07 -6.69 14.77
N SER A 183 -18.56 -5.81 13.90
CA SER A 183 -19.07 -4.46 13.75
C SER A 183 -20.44 -4.48 13.05
N THR A 184 -21.36 -3.62 13.47
CA THR A 184 -22.67 -3.44 12.81
C THR A 184 -22.56 -2.79 11.43
N GLU A 185 -21.40 -2.23 11.09
CA GLU A 185 -21.16 -1.45 9.88
C GLU A 185 -19.99 -1.99 9.04
N VAL A 186 -19.69 -3.27 9.18
CA VAL A 186 -18.49 -3.92 8.58
C VAL A 186 -18.34 -3.63 7.08
N VAL A 187 -19.42 -3.75 6.31
CA VAL A 187 -19.38 -3.54 4.85
C VAL A 187 -19.12 -2.07 4.51
N ARG A 188 -19.78 -1.14 5.21
CA ARG A 188 -19.58 0.29 5.02
C ARG A 188 -18.14 0.69 5.35
N GLN A 189 -17.62 0.26 6.49
CA GLN A 189 -16.25 0.57 6.92
C GLN A 189 -15.21 0.04 5.92
N ALA A 190 -15.34 -1.20 5.47
CA ALA A 190 -14.45 -1.79 4.49
C ALA A 190 -14.50 -1.02 3.15
N LYS A 191 -15.70 -0.69 2.66
CA LYS A 191 -15.86 0.11 1.44
C LYS A 191 -15.24 1.51 1.57
N GLU A 192 -15.48 2.19 2.68
CA GLU A 192 -14.92 3.53 2.91
C GLU A 192 -13.39 3.51 3.02
N CYS A 193 -12.79 2.44 3.56
CA CYS A 193 -11.34 2.27 3.56
C CYS A 193 -10.76 2.21 2.12
N ASN A 194 -11.37 1.44 1.25
CA ASN A 194 -10.94 1.36 -0.15
C ASN A 194 -11.11 2.72 -0.86
N LEU A 195 -12.26 3.36 -0.71
CA LEU A 195 -12.50 4.69 -1.32
C LEU A 195 -11.53 5.76 -0.81
N ALA A 196 -11.21 5.76 0.49
CA ALA A 196 -10.25 6.68 1.06
C ALA A 196 -8.83 6.42 0.55
N LEU A 197 -8.42 5.15 0.42
CA LEU A 197 -7.16 4.78 -0.18
C LEU A 197 -7.03 5.34 -1.60
N GLU A 198 -7.99 5.08 -2.47
CA GLU A 198 -8.00 5.55 -3.86
C GLU A 198 -7.97 7.08 -3.94
N LYS A 199 -8.80 7.74 -3.14
CA LYS A 199 -8.82 9.20 -3.03
C LYS A 199 -7.45 9.77 -2.65
N GLN A 200 -6.80 9.19 -1.64
CA GLN A 200 -5.53 9.71 -1.13
C GLN A 200 -4.34 9.38 -2.06
N THR A 201 -4.32 8.23 -2.69
CA THR A 201 -3.29 7.90 -3.69
C THR A 201 -3.41 8.81 -4.91
N HIS A 202 -4.62 9.09 -5.38
CA HIS A 202 -4.85 10.05 -6.46
C HIS A 202 -4.44 11.48 -6.06
N ALA A 203 -4.89 11.97 -4.90
CA ALA A 203 -4.61 13.33 -4.44
C ALA A 203 -3.11 13.59 -4.24
N GLN A 204 -2.35 12.58 -3.79
CA GLN A 204 -0.92 12.67 -3.55
C GLN A 204 -0.07 12.20 -4.73
N GLN A 205 -0.69 11.85 -5.86
CA GLN A 205 -0.01 11.38 -7.08
C GLN A 205 0.91 10.17 -6.81
N VAL A 206 0.40 9.18 -6.11
CA VAL A 206 1.04 7.90 -5.85
C VAL A 206 0.36 6.83 -6.70
N GLY A 207 1.15 6.05 -7.45
CA GLY A 207 0.63 4.90 -8.19
C GLY A 207 0.05 3.85 -7.23
N LEU A 208 -1.04 3.18 -7.61
CA LEU A 208 -1.68 2.15 -6.80
C LEU A 208 -1.66 0.79 -7.51
N MET A 209 -1.13 -0.22 -6.81
CA MET A 209 -1.17 -1.63 -7.22
C MET A 209 -2.00 -2.40 -6.20
N ASN A 210 -3.19 -2.81 -6.56
CA ASN A 210 -4.06 -3.62 -5.70
C ASN A 210 -3.63 -5.08 -5.68
N CYS A 211 -3.53 -5.66 -4.48
CA CYS A 211 -3.19 -7.06 -4.25
C CYS A 211 -4.20 -7.70 -3.29
N MET A 212 -4.50 -9.00 -3.50
CA MET A 212 -5.52 -9.75 -2.76
C MET A 212 -6.84 -8.97 -2.64
N ALA A 213 -7.24 -8.34 -3.75
CA ALA A 213 -8.39 -7.44 -3.82
C ALA A 213 -9.65 -8.10 -4.39
N GLN A 214 -9.64 -9.41 -4.64
CA GLN A 214 -10.75 -10.16 -5.24
C GLN A 214 -11.86 -10.37 -4.22
N ASN A 215 -12.68 -9.35 -4.04
CA ASN A 215 -13.91 -9.44 -3.24
C ASN A 215 -15.01 -8.55 -3.85
N VAL A 216 -16.23 -8.74 -3.38
CA VAL A 216 -17.42 -8.02 -3.91
C VAL A 216 -17.37 -6.50 -3.72
N LEU A 217 -16.51 -5.99 -2.85
CA LEU A 217 -16.35 -4.55 -2.63
C LEU A 217 -15.41 -3.90 -3.62
N ASN A 218 -14.51 -4.69 -4.25
CA ASN A 218 -13.44 -4.20 -5.11
C ASN A 218 -13.62 -4.57 -6.59
N THR A 219 -14.64 -5.37 -6.93
CA THR A 219 -14.85 -5.83 -8.31
C THR A 219 -15.37 -4.76 -9.25
N ASP A 220 -15.87 -3.65 -8.71
CA ASP A 220 -16.48 -2.55 -9.47
C ASP A 220 -15.60 -1.30 -9.55
N HIS A 221 -14.32 -1.39 -9.09
CA HIS A 221 -13.37 -0.28 -9.08
C HIS A 221 -12.22 -0.44 -10.07
#